data_c63f1a6ddd73a0b4bf25bcb3e87badfa
#
_entry.id   c63f1a6ddd73a0b4bf25bcb3e87badfa
#
_cell.length_a   1.000
_cell.length_b   1.000
_cell.length_c   1.000
_cell.angle_alpha   90.00
_cell.angle_beta   90.00
_cell.angle_gamma   90.00
#
_symmetry.space_group_name_H-M   'P 1'
#
loop_
_entity.id
_entity.type
_entity.pdbx_description
1 polymer ?
#
loop_
_entity_poly.entity_id
_entity_poly.type
_entity_poly.pdbx_seq_one_letter_code
_entity_poly.pdbx_strand_id
1 'polypeptide(L)'
;MPARVEHLFEVFDRLIAIKNECSSEIISECGLADITVKQIAYLKAIDEHHDVTFSRLAEITRTSKPTVTEMVNRFVRMECAYRQKCPDDGRVTYIRLTERGRMIANAEQNALHRMIERIVRALDENEVDLLLEILKKVG
;
A
#
# COMPACT_ATOMS: atom_id res chain seq x y z
N MET A 1 -11.98 -25.94 22.88
CA MET A 1 -11.77 -24.54 22.47
C MET A 1 -10.37 -24.23 22.02
N PRO A 2 -9.29 -24.53 22.80
CA PRO A 2 -7.93 -24.22 22.33
C PRO A 2 -7.58 -24.82 20.96
N ALA A 3 -7.93 -26.08 20.73
CA ALA A 3 -7.62 -26.75 19.46
C ALA A 3 -8.30 -26.09 18.25
N ARG A 4 -9.51 -25.59 18.41
CA ARG A 4 -10.21 -24.86 17.33
C ARG A 4 -9.60 -23.52 17.05
N VAL A 5 -9.20 -22.80 18.10
CA VAL A 5 -8.52 -21.50 17.99
C VAL A 5 -7.18 -21.66 17.29
N GLU A 6 -6.40 -22.66 17.69
CA GLU A 6 -5.12 -22.97 17.05
C GLU A 6 -5.28 -23.33 15.58
N HIS A 7 -6.29 -24.12 15.25
CA HIS A 7 -6.55 -24.50 13.87
C HIS A 7 -6.95 -23.28 13.02
N LEU A 8 -7.79 -22.41 13.57
CA LEU A 8 -8.15 -21.14 12.92
C LEU A 8 -6.90 -20.26 12.73
N PHE A 9 -6.05 -20.18 13.75
CA PHE A 9 -4.80 -19.45 13.66
C PHE A 9 -3.93 -19.98 12.50
N GLU A 10 -3.75 -21.27 12.39
CA GLU A 10 -2.97 -21.89 11.31
C GLU A 10 -3.53 -21.55 9.92
N VAL A 11 -4.87 -21.60 9.78
CA VAL A 11 -5.53 -21.28 8.51
C VAL A 11 -5.36 -19.81 8.16
N PHE A 12 -5.60 -18.90 9.12
CA PHE A 12 -5.44 -17.46 8.90
C PHE A 12 -3.98 -17.09 8.65
N ASP A 13 -3.05 -17.75 9.34
CA ASP A 13 -1.61 -17.51 9.13
C ASP A 13 -1.21 -17.86 7.69
N ARG A 14 -1.75 -18.96 7.14
CA ARG A 14 -1.53 -19.30 5.73
C ARG A 14 -2.13 -18.26 4.78
N LEU A 15 -3.31 -17.72 5.10
CA LEU A 15 -3.91 -16.66 4.29
C LEU A 15 -3.07 -15.40 4.31
N ILE A 16 -2.52 -15.05 5.46
CA ILE A 16 -1.61 -13.91 5.61
C ILE A 16 -0.33 -14.14 4.78
N ALA A 17 0.21 -15.36 4.79
CA ALA A 17 1.38 -15.72 3.98
C ALA A 17 1.09 -15.53 2.49
N ILE A 18 -0.09 -15.92 2.02
CA ILE A 18 -0.52 -15.72 0.64
C ILE A 18 -0.58 -14.22 0.31
N LYS A 19 -1.17 -13.42 1.19
CA LYS A 19 -1.24 -11.97 1.02
C LYS A 19 0.16 -11.37 0.91
N ASN A 20 1.08 -11.79 1.78
CA ASN A 20 2.47 -11.30 1.78
C ASN A 20 3.22 -11.67 0.49
N GLU A 21 2.99 -12.88 -0.04
CA GLU A 21 3.53 -13.29 -1.34
C GLU A 21 3.00 -12.39 -2.44
N CYS A 22 1.70 -12.10 -2.44
CA CYS A 22 1.09 -11.21 -3.43
C CYS A 22 1.67 -9.79 -3.34
N SER A 23 1.89 -9.29 -2.14
CA SER A 23 2.51 -7.97 -1.93
C SER A 23 3.94 -7.93 -2.50
N SER A 24 4.73 -8.95 -2.24
CA SER A 24 6.09 -9.08 -2.77
C SER A 24 6.10 -9.17 -4.30
N GLU A 25 5.16 -9.91 -4.88
CA GLU A 25 5.01 -10.02 -6.33
C GLU A 25 4.70 -8.66 -6.98
N ILE A 26 3.78 -7.89 -6.39
CA ILE A 26 3.42 -6.55 -6.89
C ILE A 26 4.65 -5.63 -6.88
N ILE A 27 5.38 -5.59 -5.78
CA ILE A 27 6.59 -4.76 -5.66
C ILE A 27 7.66 -5.23 -6.64
N SER A 28 7.84 -6.52 -6.80
CA SER A 28 8.80 -7.11 -7.74
C SER A 28 8.44 -6.78 -9.20
N GLU A 29 7.16 -6.86 -9.56
CA GLU A 29 6.64 -6.48 -10.89
C GLU A 29 6.96 -5.02 -11.22
N CYS A 30 7.02 -4.17 -10.20
CA CYS A 30 7.42 -2.76 -10.36
C CYS A 30 8.94 -2.58 -10.47
N GLY A 31 9.73 -3.65 -10.33
CA GLY A 31 11.19 -3.59 -10.42
C GLY A 31 11.88 -2.99 -9.22
N LEU A 32 11.23 -2.96 -8.06
CA LEU A 32 11.73 -2.32 -6.84
C LEU A 32 11.75 -3.26 -5.64
N ALA A 33 12.37 -4.42 -5.81
CA ALA A 33 12.44 -5.44 -4.75
C ALA A 33 13.11 -4.93 -3.45
N ASP A 34 13.96 -3.92 -3.54
CA ASP A 34 14.73 -3.40 -2.41
C ASP A 34 14.08 -2.22 -1.68
N ILE A 35 12.84 -1.88 -2.03
CA ILE A 35 12.15 -0.77 -1.38
C ILE A 35 11.87 -1.11 0.09
N THR A 36 12.12 -0.12 0.97
CA THR A 36 11.93 -0.31 2.41
C THR A 36 10.48 -0.03 2.83
N VAL A 37 10.08 -0.57 3.98
CA VAL A 37 8.77 -0.31 4.59
C VAL A 37 8.57 1.19 4.81
N LYS A 38 9.61 1.89 5.25
CA LYS A 38 9.56 3.34 5.45
C LYS A 38 9.31 4.09 4.15
N GLN A 39 9.97 3.69 3.06
CA GLN A 39 9.78 4.28 1.74
C GLN A 39 8.35 4.06 1.25
N ILE A 40 7.80 2.87 1.43
CA ILE A 40 6.40 2.57 1.08
C ILE A 40 5.44 3.46 1.88
N ALA A 41 5.71 3.67 3.17
CA ALA A 41 4.89 4.55 4.01
C ALA A 41 4.88 6.00 3.51
N TYR A 42 6.02 6.51 3.03
CA TYR A 42 6.10 7.85 2.42
C TYR A 42 5.30 7.93 1.12
N LEU A 43 5.41 6.92 0.26
CA LEU A 43 4.63 6.87 -0.98
C LEU A 43 3.14 6.82 -0.68
N LYS A 44 2.76 6.05 0.33
CA LYS A 44 1.36 5.94 0.75
C LYS A 44 0.84 7.29 1.28
N ALA A 45 1.63 8.01 2.06
CA ALA A 45 1.28 9.34 2.56
C ALA A 45 1.05 10.33 1.39
N ILE A 46 1.89 10.28 0.38
CA ILE A 46 1.74 11.12 -0.82
C ILE A 46 0.45 10.76 -1.57
N ASP A 47 0.15 9.47 -1.69
CA ASP A 47 -1.04 9.00 -2.41
C ASP A 47 -2.34 9.37 -1.68
N GLU A 48 -2.34 9.32 -0.35
CA GLU A 48 -3.52 9.65 0.47
C GLU A 48 -3.85 11.13 0.53
N HIS A 49 -2.88 11.99 0.27
CA HIS A 49 -3.05 13.44 0.36
C HIS A 49 -2.94 14.07 -1.03
N HIS A 50 -3.95 14.83 -1.42
CA HIS A 50 -3.93 15.59 -2.66
C HIS A 50 -3.13 16.88 -2.47
N ASP A 51 -2.41 17.29 -3.53
CA ASP A 51 -1.66 18.53 -3.52
C ASP A 51 -0.67 18.65 -2.37
N VAL A 52 0.08 17.58 -2.14
CA VAL A 52 1.10 17.53 -1.09
C VAL A 52 2.32 18.33 -1.51
N THR A 53 2.71 19.28 -0.64
CA THR A 53 3.96 20.03 -0.75
C THR A 53 5.04 19.36 0.10
N PHE A 54 6.30 19.78 -0.09
CA PHE A 54 7.41 19.30 0.74
C PHE A 54 7.18 19.60 2.22
N SER A 55 6.73 20.82 2.53
CA SER A 55 6.44 21.22 3.91
C SER A 55 5.33 20.39 4.52
N ARG A 56 4.26 20.14 3.77
CA ARG A 56 3.13 19.34 4.23
C ARG A 56 3.55 17.89 4.48
N LEU A 57 4.32 17.32 3.58
CA LEU A 57 4.82 15.95 3.75
C LEU A 57 5.71 15.83 4.97
N ALA A 58 6.54 16.83 5.24
CA ALA A 58 7.36 16.88 6.45
C ALA A 58 6.51 16.87 7.72
N GLU A 59 5.42 17.63 7.75
CA GLU A 59 4.45 17.64 8.86
C GLU A 59 3.80 16.26 9.03
N ILE A 60 3.28 15.68 7.93
CA ILE A 60 2.58 14.39 7.95
C ILE A 60 3.50 13.29 8.46
N THR A 61 4.73 13.25 8.00
CA THR A 61 5.70 12.20 8.35
C THR A 61 6.48 12.51 9.61
N ARG A 62 6.30 13.68 10.19
CA ARG A 62 7.01 14.15 11.39
C ARG A 62 8.53 14.09 11.21
N THR A 63 8.98 14.56 10.05
CA THR A 63 10.41 14.63 9.71
C THR A 63 10.78 16.03 9.28
N SER A 64 12.06 16.26 9.07
CA SER A 64 12.55 17.55 8.61
C SER A 64 12.31 17.71 7.11
N LYS A 65 12.23 18.95 6.67
CA LYS A 65 12.11 19.28 5.24
C LYS A 65 13.29 18.76 4.41
N PRO A 66 14.56 18.88 4.86
CA PRO A 66 15.67 18.27 4.14
C PRO A 66 15.55 16.74 3.98
N THR A 67 15.05 16.04 5.00
CA THR A 67 14.83 14.60 4.94
C THR A 67 13.80 14.25 3.86
N VAL A 68 12.70 15.00 3.81
CA VAL A 68 11.66 14.84 2.79
C VAL A 68 12.23 15.11 1.39
N THR A 69 13.00 16.18 1.24
CA THR A 69 13.61 16.53 -0.05
C THR A 69 14.52 15.40 -0.56
N GLU A 70 15.33 14.83 0.31
CA GLU A 70 16.18 13.69 -0.04
C GLU A 70 15.38 12.47 -0.45
N MET A 71 14.33 12.16 0.31
CA MET A 71 13.43 11.04 0.03
C MET A 71 12.72 11.21 -1.31
N VAL A 72 12.19 12.41 -1.58
CA VAL A 72 11.51 12.71 -2.85
C VAL A 72 12.48 12.63 -4.02
N ASN A 73 13.69 13.14 -3.87
CA ASN A 73 14.73 13.03 -4.91
C ASN A 73 15.01 11.56 -5.25
N ARG A 74 15.05 10.71 -4.24
CA ARG A 74 15.22 9.26 -4.41
C ARG A 74 14.05 8.67 -5.19
N PHE A 75 12.81 9.01 -4.81
CA PHE A 75 11.60 8.53 -5.51
C PHE A 75 11.55 8.99 -6.96
N VAL A 76 12.03 10.22 -7.25
CA VAL A 76 12.11 10.69 -8.63
C VAL A 76 13.11 9.86 -9.44
N ARG A 77 14.27 9.54 -8.87
CA ARG A 77 15.25 8.66 -9.52
C ARG A 77 14.71 7.24 -9.74
N MET A 78 13.87 6.77 -8.82
CA MET A 78 13.22 5.45 -8.92
C MET A 78 12.00 5.47 -9.86
N GLU A 79 11.68 6.62 -10.44
CA GLU A 79 10.51 6.81 -11.29
C GLU A 79 9.18 6.52 -10.59
N CYS A 80 9.12 6.76 -9.28
CA CYS A 80 7.92 6.61 -8.47
C CYS A 80 7.19 7.92 -8.24
N ALA A 81 7.90 9.05 -8.37
CA ALA A 81 7.34 10.37 -8.12
C ALA A 81 7.89 11.40 -9.09
N TYR A 82 7.21 12.52 -9.19
CA TYR A 82 7.65 13.67 -9.95
C TYR A 82 7.19 14.95 -9.26
N ARG A 83 7.85 16.06 -9.60
CA ARG A 83 7.49 17.38 -9.11
C ARG A 83 6.59 18.06 -10.10
N GLN A 84 5.55 18.74 -9.59
CA GLN A 84 4.64 19.53 -10.41
C GLN A 84 4.47 20.90 -9.80
N LYS A 85 4.80 21.95 -10.54
CA LYS A 85 4.57 23.31 -10.10
C LYS A 85 3.08 23.63 -10.09
N CYS A 86 2.63 24.37 -9.07
CA CYS A 86 1.26 24.84 -9.00
C CYS A 86 1.02 25.81 -10.17
N PRO A 87 -0.06 25.62 -10.97
CA PRO A 87 -0.37 26.52 -12.10
C PRO A 87 -0.64 27.96 -11.67
N ASP A 88 -1.21 28.13 -10.47
CA ASP A 88 -1.60 29.45 -9.96
C ASP A 88 -0.48 30.17 -9.20
N ASP A 89 0.50 29.42 -8.67
CA ASP A 89 1.63 29.97 -7.94
C ASP A 89 2.88 29.10 -8.17
N GLY A 90 3.76 29.58 -9.05
CA GLY A 90 4.99 28.87 -9.41
C GLY A 90 5.99 28.68 -8.27
N ARG A 91 5.76 29.32 -7.11
CA ARG A 91 6.60 29.12 -5.92
C ARG A 91 6.22 27.85 -5.17
N VAL A 92 5.04 27.32 -5.43
CA VAL A 92 4.52 26.09 -4.80
C VAL A 92 4.77 24.91 -5.74
N THR A 93 5.41 23.87 -5.19
CA THR A 93 5.68 22.63 -5.92
C THR A 93 4.99 21.48 -5.21
N TYR A 94 4.19 20.74 -5.95
CA TYR A 94 3.54 19.53 -5.46
C TYR A 94 4.38 18.30 -5.77
N ILE A 95 4.25 17.30 -4.90
CA ILE A 95 4.80 15.97 -5.11
C ILE A 95 3.67 15.09 -5.64
N ARG A 96 3.90 14.47 -6.80
CA ARG A 96 2.94 13.57 -7.43
C ARG A 96 3.55 12.19 -7.58
N LEU A 97 2.72 11.16 -7.49
CA LEU A 97 3.14 9.80 -7.78
C LEU A 97 2.94 9.47 -9.25
N THR A 98 3.87 8.72 -9.80
CA THR A 98 3.69 8.05 -11.09
C THR A 98 2.74 6.86 -10.88
N GLU A 99 2.30 6.22 -11.95
CA GLU A 99 1.53 4.98 -11.87
C GLU A 99 2.29 3.92 -11.06
N ARG A 100 3.59 3.79 -11.31
CA ARG A 100 4.47 2.89 -10.58
C ARG A 100 4.49 3.20 -9.08
N GLY A 101 4.61 4.47 -8.72
CA GLY A 101 4.57 4.90 -7.32
C GLY A 101 3.25 4.58 -6.64
N ARG A 102 2.13 4.77 -7.34
CA ARG A 102 0.80 4.43 -6.81
C ARG A 102 0.64 2.93 -6.61
N MET A 103 1.13 2.10 -7.54
CA MET A 103 1.07 0.66 -7.40
C MET A 103 1.82 0.19 -6.15
N ILE A 104 2.97 0.77 -5.88
CA ILE A 104 3.77 0.43 -4.70
C ILE A 104 3.09 0.94 -3.43
N ALA A 105 2.59 2.18 -3.44
CA ALA A 105 1.87 2.77 -2.31
C ALA A 105 0.67 1.90 -1.89
N ASN A 106 0.02 1.26 -2.84
CA ASN A 106 -1.19 0.45 -2.63
C ASN A 106 -0.92 -1.05 -2.68
N ALA A 107 0.35 -1.48 -2.63
CA ALA A 107 0.72 -2.90 -2.76
C ALA A 107 0.04 -3.79 -1.71
N GLU A 108 -0.02 -3.34 -0.45
CA GLU A 108 -0.66 -4.09 0.62
C GLU A 108 -2.16 -4.26 0.38
N GLN A 109 -2.85 -3.20 -0.02
CA GLN A 109 -4.28 -3.25 -0.30
C GLN A 109 -4.57 -4.09 -1.54
N ASN A 110 -3.77 -3.95 -2.59
CA ASN A 110 -3.90 -4.76 -3.79
C ASN A 110 -3.60 -6.24 -3.53
N ALA A 111 -2.66 -6.52 -2.64
CA ALA A 111 -2.36 -7.89 -2.20
C ALA A 111 -3.56 -8.51 -1.47
N LEU A 112 -4.22 -7.73 -0.61
CA LEU A 112 -5.45 -8.17 0.06
C LEU A 112 -6.54 -8.51 -0.95
N HIS A 113 -6.73 -7.67 -1.96
CA HIS A 113 -7.68 -7.94 -3.05
C HIS A 113 -7.36 -9.24 -3.78
N ARG A 114 -6.11 -9.47 -4.13
CA ARG A 114 -5.66 -10.71 -4.79
C ARG A 114 -5.93 -11.95 -3.93
N MET A 115 -5.68 -11.85 -2.64
CA MET A 115 -5.96 -12.94 -1.69
C MET A 115 -7.45 -13.24 -1.64
N ILE A 116 -8.29 -12.20 -1.54
CA ILE A 116 -9.75 -12.35 -1.50
C ILE A 116 -10.27 -12.96 -2.80
N GLU A 117 -9.75 -12.54 -3.96
CA GLU A 117 -10.11 -13.14 -5.25
C GLU A 117 -9.80 -14.64 -5.28
N ARG A 118 -8.67 -15.07 -4.72
CA ARG A 118 -8.34 -16.50 -4.61
C ARG A 118 -9.34 -17.26 -3.75
N ILE A 119 -9.77 -16.65 -2.64
CA ILE A 119 -10.79 -17.24 -1.76
C ILE A 119 -12.11 -17.40 -2.53
N VAL A 120 -12.55 -16.34 -3.20
CA VAL A 120 -13.82 -16.33 -3.95
C VAL A 120 -13.81 -17.37 -5.08
N ARG A 121 -12.69 -17.51 -5.78
CA ARG A 121 -12.55 -18.52 -6.84
C ARG A 121 -12.63 -19.96 -6.34
N ALA A 122 -12.29 -20.19 -5.08
CA ALA A 122 -12.35 -21.51 -4.46
C ALA A 122 -13.73 -21.87 -3.93
N LEU A 123 -14.64 -20.90 -3.86
CA LEU A 123 -15.96 -21.05 -3.26
C LEU A 123 -17.07 -20.87 -4.32
N ASP A 124 -18.22 -21.50 -4.06
CA ASP A 124 -19.43 -21.19 -4.83
C ASP A 124 -20.13 -19.95 -4.26
N GLU A 125 -21.17 -19.44 -4.96
CA GLU A 125 -21.88 -18.24 -4.54
C GLU A 125 -22.50 -18.35 -3.16
N ASN A 126 -23.05 -19.50 -2.82
CA ASN A 126 -23.66 -19.74 -1.50
C ASN A 126 -22.61 -19.70 -0.40
N GLU A 127 -21.44 -20.27 -0.65
CA GLU A 127 -20.34 -20.26 0.29
C GLU A 127 -19.78 -18.86 0.51
N VAL A 128 -19.68 -18.04 -0.55
CA VAL A 128 -19.25 -16.64 -0.44
C VAL A 128 -20.25 -15.86 0.43
N ASP A 129 -21.55 -16.03 0.19
CA ASP A 129 -22.60 -15.35 0.97
C ASP A 129 -22.54 -15.76 2.44
N LEU A 130 -22.33 -17.04 2.71
CA LEU A 130 -22.17 -17.55 4.07
C LEU A 130 -20.93 -16.99 4.76
N LEU A 131 -19.82 -16.93 4.04
CA LEU A 131 -18.57 -16.35 4.56
C LEU A 131 -18.79 -14.88 4.94
N LEU A 132 -19.46 -14.11 4.08
CA LEU A 132 -19.81 -12.72 4.36
C LEU A 132 -20.63 -12.59 5.64
N GLU A 133 -21.68 -13.42 5.79
CA GLU A 133 -22.53 -13.41 6.99
C GLU A 133 -21.75 -13.72 8.25
N ILE A 134 -20.86 -14.71 8.18
CA ILE A 134 -20.04 -15.14 9.33
C ILE A 134 -19.09 -14.01 9.73
N LEU A 135 -18.37 -13.44 8.77
CA LEU A 135 -17.38 -12.40 9.04
C LEU A 135 -18.01 -11.09 9.53
N LYS A 136 -19.21 -10.76 9.06
CA LYS A 136 -19.94 -9.57 9.53
C LYS A 136 -20.30 -9.63 11.02
N LYS A 137 -20.34 -10.82 11.60
CA LYS A 137 -20.58 -10.96 13.05
C LYS A 137 -19.39 -10.45 13.90
N VAL A 138 -18.24 -10.36 13.31
CA VAL A 138 -17.02 -9.94 14.00
C VAL A 138 -16.87 -8.43 14.01
N GLY A 139 -17.30 -7.76 12.95
CA GLY A 139 -17.16 -6.31 12.88
C GLY A 139 -17.86 -5.63 11.72
#